data_e39075d087c8a236425e8a4d8f5023f3
#
_entry.id   e39075d087c8a236425e8a4d8f5023f3
#
_cell.length_a   1.000
_cell.length_b   1.000
_cell.length_c   1.000
_cell.angle_alpha   90.00
_cell.angle_beta   90.00
_cell.angle_gamma   90.00
#
_symmetry.space_group_name_H-M   'P 1'
#
loop_
_entity.id
_entity.type
_entity.pdbx_description
1 polymer ?
#
loop_
_entity_poly.entity_id
_entity_poly.type
_entity_poly.pdbx_seq_one_letter_code
_entity_poly.pdbx_strand_id
1 'polypeptide(L)'
;DEFYKTKVDVFVPAALEQMIQEPEAQMLNCKVVAEGANAPTTPAGERVLEARGIEVLPAILCNSGGVTVSYFEWVQNVTHSAWEETEVASRLEKRMIDAYHAVQKSARAHGADLRTAAYLISVERLRDAIVARGWA
;
A
#
# COMPACT_ATOMS: atom_id res chain seq x y z
N ASP A 1 17.89 11.64 -14.06
CA ASP A 1 17.40 10.78 -15.18
C ASP A 1 18.04 9.37 -15.19
N GLU A 2 19.34 9.23 -14.93
CA GLU A 2 20.01 7.91 -14.88
C GLU A 2 19.45 7.02 -13.76
N PHE A 3 19.10 7.61 -12.62
CA PHE A 3 18.51 6.90 -11.49
C PHE A 3 17.26 6.12 -11.88
N TYR A 4 16.30 6.76 -12.56
CA TYR A 4 15.06 6.11 -12.98
C TYR A 4 15.25 5.07 -14.09
N LYS A 5 16.31 5.19 -14.90
CA LYS A 5 16.63 4.26 -15.98
C LYS A 5 17.36 3.00 -15.51
N THR A 6 17.84 2.99 -14.26
CA THR A 6 18.56 1.85 -13.71
C THR A 6 17.66 0.61 -13.71
N LYS A 7 18.14 -0.49 -14.30
CA LYS A 7 17.40 -1.75 -14.34
C LYS A 7 17.38 -2.40 -12.96
N VAL A 8 16.18 -2.59 -12.41
CA VAL A 8 15.93 -3.26 -11.14
C VAL A 8 14.69 -4.14 -11.26
N ASP A 9 14.52 -5.10 -10.37
CA ASP A 9 13.27 -5.87 -10.32
C ASP A 9 12.17 -5.11 -9.60
N VAL A 10 12.51 -4.44 -8.49
CA VAL A 10 11.58 -3.65 -7.69
C VAL A 10 12.13 -2.24 -7.50
N PHE A 11 11.32 -1.25 -7.78
CA PHE A 11 11.61 0.16 -7.49
C PHE A 11 10.77 0.62 -6.28
N VAL A 12 11.43 1.20 -5.27
CA VAL A 12 10.78 1.64 -4.03
C VAL A 12 10.88 3.16 -3.89
N PRO A 13 9.86 3.93 -4.32
CA PRO A 13 9.81 5.37 -4.09
C PRO A 13 9.48 5.63 -2.61
N ALA A 14 10.48 6.00 -1.81
CA ALA A 14 10.36 6.16 -0.36
C ALA A 14 10.78 7.56 0.14
N ALA A 15 10.91 8.55 -0.76
CA ALA A 15 11.37 9.90 -0.40
C ALA A 15 10.21 10.90 -0.30
N LEU A 16 9.60 11.28 -1.42
CA LEU A 16 8.63 12.36 -1.50
C LEU A 16 7.34 11.89 -2.20
N GLU A 17 6.25 12.59 -1.92
CA GLU A 17 5.03 12.49 -2.71
C GLU A 17 5.22 13.03 -4.13
N GLN A 18 4.44 12.53 -5.09
CA GLN A 18 4.39 12.97 -6.50
C GLN A 18 5.74 12.97 -7.23
N MET A 19 6.69 12.14 -6.79
CA MET A 19 8.01 12.05 -7.41
C MET A 19 8.02 11.22 -8.73
N ILE A 20 6.99 10.42 -8.97
CA ILE A 20 6.82 9.66 -10.21
C ILE A 20 5.65 10.26 -11.00
N GLN A 21 6.01 11.15 -11.92
CA GLN A 21 5.09 11.72 -12.89
C GLN A 21 5.18 10.95 -14.22
N GLU A 22 4.54 11.42 -15.30
CA GLU A 22 4.62 10.75 -16.59
C GLU A 22 6.05 10.58 -17.11
N PRO A 23 6.94 11.59 -17.05
CA PRO A 23 8.31 11.44 -17.54
C PRO A 23 9.10 10.39 -16.76
N GLU A 24 9.02 10.39 -15.43
CA GLU A 24 9.70 9.41 -14.57
C GLU A 24 9.13 8.00 -14.81
N ALA A 25 7.80 7.87 -14.90
CA ALA A 25 7.14 6.62 -15.19
C ALA A 25 7.56 6.04 -16.56
N GLN A 26 7.81 6.88 -17.56
CA GLN A 26 8.35 6.44 -18.85
C GLN A 26 9.78 5.91 -18.76
N MET A 27 10.59 6.47 -17.86
CA MET A 27 12.00 6.11 -17.70
C MET A 27 12.20 4.85 -16.85
N LEU A 28 11.28 4.54 -15.90
CA LEU A 28 11.44 3.43 -14.98
C LEU A 28 11.67 2.09 -15.71
N ASN A 29 12.67 1.35 -15.26
CA ASN A 29 13.04 0.04 -15.82
C ASN A 29 12.95 -1.04 -14.70
N CYS A 30 11.72 -1.34 -14.30
CA CYS A 30 11.42 -2.29 -13.24
C CYS A 30 10.20 -3.15 -13.59
N LYS A 31 9.95 -4.19 -12.79
CA LYS A 31 8.76 -5.05 -12.90
C LYS A 31 7.65 -4.57 -11.96
N VAL A 32 8.05 -4.06 -10.80
CA VAL A 32 7.13 -3.66 -9.73
C VAL A 32 7.58 -2.32 -9.14
N VAL A 33 6.63 -1.44 -8.87
CA VAL A 33 6.80 -0.25 -8.03
C VAL A 33 6.14 -0.52 -6.68
N ALA A 34 6.91 -0.50 -5.59
CA ALA A 34 6.41 -0.66 -4.23
C ALA A 34 6.46 0.68 -3.48
N GLU A 35 5.33 1.32 -3.31
CA GLU A 35 5.24 2.68 -2.78
C GLU A 35 5.53 2.76 -1.29
N GLY A 36 6.75 3.17 -0.92
CA GLY A 36 7.15 3.41 0.48
C GLY A 36 6.71 4.78 0.99
N ALA A 37 6.80 5.83 0.17
CA ALA A 37 6.28 7.16 0.51
C ALA A 37 4.75 7.22 0.34
N ASN A 38 4.12 8.27 0.88
CA ASN A 38 2.70 8.54 0.63
C ASN A 38 2.50 9.16 -0.75
N ALA A 39 1.59 8.60 -1.55
CA ALA A 39 1.24 9.07 -2.88
C ALA A 39 2.45 9.48 -3.76
N PRO A 40 3.50 8.64 -3.89
CA PRO A 40 4.69 9.01 -4.63
C PRO A 40 4.46 9.02 -6.14
N THR A 41 3.47 8.25 -6.62
CA THR A 41 3.09 8.18 -8.03
C THR A 41 1.84 9.02 -8.29
N THR A 42 1.92 9.90 -9.27
CA THR A 42 0.76 10.67 -9.71
C THR A 42 -0.22 9.79 -10.50
N PRO A 43 -1.52 10.15 -10.57
CA PRO A 43 -2.47 9.39 -11.40
C PRO A 43 -2.07 9.31 -12.88
N ALA A 44 -1.37 10.31 -13.38
CA ALA A 44 -0.83 10.31 -14.74
C ALA A 44 0.34 9.32 -14.89
N GLY A 45 1.27 9.33 -13.93
CA GLY A 45 2.38 8.37 -13.87
C GLY A 45 1.88 6.93 -13.74
N GLU A 46 0.85 6.69 -12.90
CA GLU A 46 0.28 5.36 -12.71
C GLU A 46 -0.30 4.79 -14.01
N ARG A 47 -1.03 5.58 -14.78
CA ARG A 47 -1.53 5.15 -16.11
C ARG A 47 -0.40 4.75 -17.07
N VAL A 48 0.73 5.45 -17.00
CA VAL A 48 1.91 5.09 -17.80
C VAL A 48 2.50 3.76 -17.34
N LEU A 49 2.65 3.54 -16.03
CA LEU A 49 3.16 2.28 -15.49
C LEU A 49 2.25 1.11 -15.86
N GLU A 50 0.94 1.27 -15.71
CA GLU A 50 -0.06 0.28 -16.08
C GLU A 50 0.01 -0.07 -17.58
N ALA A 51 0.05 0.94 -18.47
CA ALA A 51 0.18 0.74 -19.90
C ALA A 51 1.48 0.00 -20.29
N ARG A 52 2.53 0.11 -19.47
CA ARG A 52 3.80 -0.61 -19.61
C ARG A 52 3.81 -1.97 -18.93
N GLY A 53 2.74 -2.40 -18.28
CA GLY A 53 2.64 -3.66 -17.55
C GLY A 53 3.49 -3.70 -16.28
N ILE A 54 3.80 -2.54 -15.69
CA ILE A 54 4.52 -2.43 -14.42
C ILE A 54 3.49 -2.41 -13.29
N GLU A 55 3.55 -3.41 -12.41
CA GLU A 55 2.63 -3.52 -11.27
C GLU A 55 2.96 -2.48 -10.21
N VAL A 56 1.93 -1.82 -9.66
CA VAL A 56 2.08 -0.87 -8.55
C VAL A 56 1.47 -1.46 -7.28
N LEU A 57 2.30 -1.65 -6.26
CA LEU A 57 1.85 -1.91 -4.89
C LEU A 57 1.56 -0.55 -4.23
N PRO A 58 0.29 -0.18 -4.02
CA PRO A 58 -0.07 1.17 -3.61
C PRO A 58 0.35 1.48 -2.18
N ALA A 59 0.67 2.73 -1.90
CA ALA A 59 1.13 3.20 -0.59
C ALA A 59 0.17 2.82 0.54
N ILE A 60 -1.14 2.95 0.33
CA ILE A 60 -2.17 2.59 1.31
C ILE A 60 -2.05 1.13 1.81
N LEU A 61 -1.44 0.25 1.02
CA LEU A 61 -1.13 -1.12 1.40
C LEU A 61 0.35 -1.24 1.79
N CYS A 62 1.26 -0.81 0.92
CA CYS A 62 2.68 -1.11 1.01
C CYS A 62 3.35 -0.49 2.24
N ASN A 63 3.01 0.76 2.60
CA ASN A 63 3.60 1.45 3.76
C ASN A 63 2.77 1.35 5.05
N SER A 64 1.65 0.64 5.03
CA SER A 64 0.75 0.51 6.19
C SER A 64 1.35 -0.24 7.38
N GLY A 65 2.50 -0.89 7.20
CA GLY A 65 3.23 -1.56 8.27
C GLY A 65 3.61 -0.62 9.41
N GLY A 66 4.09 0.58 9.09
CA GLY A 66 4.46 1.59 10.08
C GLY A 66 3.30 1.98 11.00
N VAL A 67 2.16 2.34 10.43
CA VAL A 67 0.97 2.70 11.22
C VAL A 67 0.38 1.49 11.98
N THR A 68 0.53 0.30 11.46
CA THR A 68 0.11 -0.94 12.14
C THR A 68 0.92 -1.17 13.42
N VAL A 69 2.25 -0.97 13.38
CA VAL A 69 3.10 -1.07 14.57
C VAL A 69 2.80 0.04 15.57
N SER A 70 2.55 1.27 15.12
CA SER A 70 2.09 2.35 15.99
C SER A 70 0.76 2.02 16.69
N TYR A 71 -0.16 1.35 16.00
CA TYR A 71 -1.38 0.84 16.63
C TYR A 71 -1.09 -0.23 17.68
N PHE A 72 -0.12 -1.14 17.43
CA PHE A 72 0.27 -2.14 18.44
C PHE A 72 0.89 -1.48 19.67
N GLU A 73 1.71 -0.44 19.49
CA GLU A 73 2.24 0.35 20.60
C GLU A 73 1.11 0.98 21.43
N TRP A 74 0.15 1.62 20.76
CA TRP A 74 -1.02 2.20 21.42
C TRP A 74 -1.80 1.15 22.21
N VAL A 75 -2.07 -0.04 21.65
CA VAL A 75 -2.76 -1.14 22.34
C VAL A 75 -2.00 -1.56 23.60
N GLN A 76 -0.68 -1.75 23.52
CA GLN A 76 0.15 -2.12 24.65
C GLN A 76 0.10 -1.07 25.75
N ASN A 77 0.14 0.22 25.39
CA ASN A 77 0.05 1.32 26.35
C ASN A 77 -1.31 1.35 27.07
N VAL A 78 -2.41 1.20 26.34
CA VAL A 78 -3.76 1.23 26.92
C VAL A 78 -4.05 0.00 27.78
N THR A 79 -3.53 -1.16 27.42
CA THR A 79 -3.72 -2.41 28.15
C THR A 79 -2.66 -2.68 29.21
N HIS A 80 -1.68 -1.76 29.39
CA HIS A 80 -0.54 -1.93 30.29
C HIS A 80 0.21 -3.26 30.06
N SER A 81 0.30 -3.69 28.81
CA SER A 81 1.02 -4.89 28.40
C SER A 81 2.32 -4.54 27.66
N ALA A 82 3.24 -5.48 27.64
CA ALA A 82 4.45 -5.40 26.82
C ALA A 82 4.56 -6.67 25.98
N TRP A 83 4.73 -6.51 24.69
CA TRP A 83 4.91 -7.64 23.77
C TRP A 83 6.38 -7.77 23.41
N GLU A 84 6.83 -8.98 23.26
CA GLU A 84 8.17 -9.25 22.74
C GLU A 84 8.26 -8.85 21.26
N GLU A 85 9.45 -8.46 20.83
CA GLU A 85 9.71 -8.05 19.43
C GLU A 85 9.23 -9.12 18.42
N THR A 86 9.46 -10.39 18.73
CA THR A 86 9.03 -11.52 17.91
C THR A 86 7.52 -11.61 17.77
N GLU A 87 6.77 -11.25 18.80
CA GLU A 87 5.31 -11.20 18.78
C GLU A 87 4.83 -10.04 17.90
N VAL A 88 5.43 -8.85 18.06
CA VAL A 88 5.12 -7.69 17.21
C VAL A 88 5.40 -8.01 15.74
N ALA A 89 6.55 -8.59 15.44
CA ALA A 89 6.94 -8.96 14.08
C ALA A 89 5.97 -9.97 13.46
N SER A 90 5.63 -11.03 14.20
CA SER A 90 4.69 -12.07 13.71
C SER A 90 3.28 -11.51 13.46
N ARG A 91 2.79 -10.64 14.35
CA ARG A 91 1.49 -9.98 14.17
C ARG A 91 1.47 -9.02 12.98
N LEU A 92 2.58 -8.29 12.77
CA LEU A 92 2.75 -7.40 11.63
C LEU A 92 2.76 -8.19 10.33
N GLU A 93 3.62 -9.21 10.23
CA GLU A 93 3.71 -10.07 9.04
C GLU A 93 2.35 -10.64 8.66
N LYS A 94 1.65 -11.25 9.61
CA LYS A 94 0.31 -11.78 9.38
C LYS A 94 -0.65 -10.72 8.84
N ARG A 95 -0.68 -9.51 9.44
CA ARG A 95 -1.57 -8.42 8.98
C ARG A 95 -1.25 -7.95 7.58
N MET A 96 0.03 -7.79 7.25
CA MET A 96 0.46 -7.34 5.93
C MET A 96 0.11 -8.38 4.85
N ILE A 97 0.36 -9.65 5.12
CA ILE A 97 0.03 -10.76 4.20
C ILE A 97 -1.49 -10.86 4.00
N ASP A 98 -2.27 -10.86 5.08
CA ASP A 98 -3.73 -10.92 5.01
C ASP A 98 -4.31 -9.72 4.23
N ALA A 99 -3.77 -8.52 4.45
CA ALA A 99 -4.19 -7.32 3.73
C ALA A 99 -3.87 -7.41 2.23
N TYR A 100 -2.66 -7.85 1.88
CA TYR A 100 -2.27 -8.06 0.48
C TYR A 100 -3.19 -9.05 -0.23
N HIS A 101 -3.45 -10.21 0.38
CA HIS A 101 -4.34 -11.21 -0.21
C HIS A 101 -5.78 -10.72 -0.35
N ALA A 102 -6.28 -9.93 0.61
CA ALA A 102 -7.60 -9.33 0.51
C ALA A 102 -7.68 -8.35 -0.68
N VAL A 103 -6.67 -7.48 -0.82
CA VAL A 103 -6.59 -6.52 -1.94
C VAL A 103 -6.47 -7.26 -3.27
N GLN A 104 -5.61 -8.25 -3.38
CA GLN A 104 -5.45 -9.06 -4.60
C GLN A 104 -6.76 -9.77 -4.99
N LYS A 105 -7.46 -10.33 -4.00
CA LYS A 105 -8.76 -10.98 -4.22
C LYS A 105 -9.80 -9.98 -4.73
N SER A 106 -9.87 -8.79 -4.13
CA SER A 106 -10.77 -7.72 -4.55
C SER A 106 -10.44 -7.22 -5.97
N ALA A 107 -9.16 -7.01 -6.28
CA ALA A 107 -8.71 -6.60 -7.60
C ALA A 107 -9.18 -7.57 -8.69
N ARG A 108 -8.98 -8.88 -8.45
CA ARG A 108 -9.43 -9.93 -9.39
C ARG A 108 -10.96 -9.98 -9.53
N ALA A 109 -11.70 -9.81 -8.43
CA ALA A 109 -13.16 -9.88 -8.43
C ALA A 109 -13.80 -8.71 -9.19
N HIS A 110 -13.17 -7.53 -9.18
CA HIS A 110 -13.69 -6.32 -9.78
C HIS A 110 -13.00 -5.93 -11.11
N GLY A 111 -11.98 -6.67 -11.54
CA GLY A 111 -11.17 -6.32 -12.71
C GLY A 111 -10.47 -4.96 -12.55
N ALA A 112 -10.05 -4.65 -11.32
CA ALA A 112 -9.45 -3.37 -10.94
C ALA A 112 -7.96 -3.52 -10.61
N ASP A 113 -7.23 -2.40 -10.66
CA ASP A 113 -5.88 -2.31 -10.14
C ASP A 113 -5.84 -2.45 -8.61
N LEU A 114 -4.63 -2.67 -8.03
CA LEU A 114 -4.49 -2.88 -6.59
C LEU A 114 -4.85 -1.65 -5.76
N ARG A 115 -4.64 -0.43 -6.27
CA ARG A 115 -5.00 0.82 -5.58
C ARG A 115 -6.51 0.94 -5.46
N THR A 116 -7.22 0.82 -6.57
CA THR A 116 -8.69 0.83 -6.61
C THR A 116 -9.27 -0.24 -5.70
N ALA A 117 -8.74 -1.47 -5.75
CA ALA A 117 -9.18 -2.57 -4.91
C ALA A 117 -8.96 -2.30 -3.41
N ALA A 118 -7.84 -1.69 -3.03
CA ALA A 118 -7.56 -1.31 -1.64
C ALA A 118 -8.56 -0.24 -1.15
N TYR A 119 -8.88 0.74 -1.98
CA TYR A 119 -9.90 1.74 -1.64
C TYR A 119 -11.31 1.14 -1.55
N LEU A 120 -11.70 0.24 -2.44
CA LEU A 120 -12.99 -0.46 -2.36
C LEU A 120 -13.16 -1.15 -1.01
N ILE A 121 -12.17 -1.97 -0.59
CA ILE A 121 -12.20 -2.64 0.72
C ILE A 121 -12.27 -1.62 1.87
N SER A 122 -11.50 -0.54 1.78
CA SER A 122 -11.43 0.45 2.85
C SER A 122 -12.76 1.19 3.02
N VAL A 123 -13.38 1.60 1.92
CA VAL A 123 -14.68 2.27 1.91
C VAL A 123 -15.79 1.34 2.39
N GLU A 124 -15.79 0.08 1.98
CA GLU A 124 -16.74 -0.92 2.47
C GLU A 124 -16.65 -1.10 3.99
N ARG A 125 -15.46 -1.24 4.53
CA ARG A 125 -15.23 -1.34 5.98
C ARG A 125 -15.74 -0.12 6.74
N LEU A 126 -15.51 1.08 6.20
CA LEU A 126 -16.01 2.33 6.81
C LEU A 126 -17.53 2.38 6.77
N ARG A 127 -18.15 2.06 5.64
CA ARG A 127 -19.61 1.98 5.50
C ARG A 127 -20.19 1.01 6.53
N ASP A 128 -19.65 -0.18 6.61
CA ASP A 128 -20.17 -1.21 7.53
C ASP A 128 -20.03 -0.80 9.00
N ALA A 129 -18.93 -0.12 9.33
CA ALA A 129 -18.75 0.42 10.68
C ALA A 129 -19.73 1.56 10.99
N ILE A 130 -20.05 2.42 10.04
CA ILE A 130 -21.02 3.51 10.17
C ILE A 130 -22.42 2.93 10.39
N VAL A 131 -22.81 1.97 9.54
CA VAL A 131 -24.11 1.28 9.65
C VAL A 131 -24.23 0.54 10.99
N ALA A 132 -23.20 -0.19 11.41
CA ALA A 132 -23.20 -0.91 12.68
C ALA A 132 -23.33 0.01 13.89
N ARG A 133 -22.93 1.28 13.78
CA ARG A 133 -23.09 2.31 14.82
C ARG A 133 -24.43 3.04 14.78
N GLY A 134 -25.27 2.75 13.79
CA GLY A 134 -26.57 3.41 13.62
C GLY A 134 -26.45 4.88 13.18
N TRP A 135 -25.40 5.25 12.45
CA TRP A 135 -25.17 6.62 11.96
C TRP A 135 -25.65 6.82 10.50
N ALA A 136 -26.25 5.81 9.90
CA ALA A 136 -26.82 5.83 8.54
C ALA A 136 -28.21 5.19 8.53
#